data_6c0b05a8d9cd5f25c71b0bbc6c09606f
#
_entry.id   6c0b05a8d9cd5f25c71b0bbc6c09606f
#
_cell.length_a   1.000
_cell.length_b   1.000
_cell.length_c   1.000
_cell.angle_alpha   90.00
_cell.angle_beta   90.00
_cell.angle_gamma   90.00
#
_symmetry.space_group_name_H-M   'P 1'
#
loop_
_entity.id
_entity.type
_entity.pdbx_description
1 polymer ?
#
loop_
_entity_poly.entity_id
_entity_poly.type
_entity_poly.pdbx_seq_one_letter_code
_entity_poly.pdbx_strand_id
1 'polypeptide(L)'
;MPKVSVGLFTEKNARFVRNVKSGLVKNGKESKDLTIRTGRSTRTVYNKYKEPEKLTVTELRAYIKEASLPEQEVLDFLFEGKYV
;
A
#
# COMPACT_ATOMS: atom_id res chain seq x y z
N MET A 1 -6.71 -12.71 21.19
CA MET A 1 -6.34 -12.40 20.97
C MET A 1 -5.60 -11.96 20.68
N PRO A 2 -5.32 -11.90 20.68
CA PRO A 2 -4.71 -11.28 20.68
C PRO A 2 -4.35 -10.65 19.95
N LYS A 3 -4.25 -10.25 19.79
CA LYS A 3 -3.95 -9.62 19.11
C LYS A 3 -3.23 -8.66 19.22
N VAL A 4 -2.82 -8.46 19.58
CA VAL A 4 -2.19 -7.71 20.08
C VAL A 4 -1.17 -7.14 19.45
N SER A 5 -0.34 -7.51 19.35
CA SER A 5 0.72 -7.03 18.82
C SER A 5 0.56 -6.51 17.55
N VAL A 6 -0.49 -6.43 17.12
CA VAL A 6 -0.73 -5.99 15.90
C VAL A 6 -0.68 -4.55 15.75
N GLY A 7 -0.69 -3.82 16.80
CA GLY A 7 -0.87 -2.42 16.72
C GLY A 7 -0.05 -1.66 15.72
N LEU A 8 1.23 -1.69 15.85
CA LEU A 8 2.10 -0.84 15.05
C LEU A 8 2.05 -1.15 13.56
N PHE A 9 2.28 -2.40 13.23
CA PHE A 9 2.31 -2.75 11.82
C PHE A 9 0.94 -2.66 11.17
N THR A 10 -0.10 -2.97 11.94
CA THR A 10 -1.45 -2.89 11.41
C THR A 10 -1.81 -1.46 11.05
N GLU A 11 -1.44 -0.50 11.90
CA GLU A 11 -1.73 0.89 11.61
C GLU A 11 -0.97 1.38 10.39
N LYS A 12 0.30 1.00 10.28
CA LYS A 12 1.08 1.43 9.13
C LYS A 12 0.55 0.83 7.85
N ASN A 13 0.14 -0.41 7.91
CA ASN A 13 -0.43 -1.07 6.74
C ASN A 13 -1.73 -0.40 6.32
N ALA A 14 -2.60 -0.10 7.30
CA ALA A 14 -3.87 0.55 6.99
C ALA A 14 -3.64 1.94 6.43
N ARG A 15 -2.69 2.67 6.97
CA ARG A 15 -2.38 4.01 6.49
C ARG A 15 -1.85 3.97 5.06
N PHE A 16 -0.98 3.01 4.78
CA PHE A 16 -0.45 2.86 3.44
C PHE A 16 -1.57 2.60 2.44
N VAL A 17 -2.47 1.69 2.76
CA VAL A 17 -3.57 1.36 1.86
C VAL A 17 -4.48 2.56 1.66
N ARG A 18 -4.78 3.31 2.72
CA ARG A 18 -5.59 4.52 2.58
C ARG A 18 -4.91 5.52 1.65
N ASN A 19 -3.60 5.67 1.79
CA ASN A 19 -2.86 6.60 0.95
C ASN A 19 -2.87 6.18 -0.51
N VAL A 20 -2.77 4.87 -0.76
CA VAL A 20 -2.85 4.36 -2.13
C VAL A 20 -4.22 4.68 -2.71
N LYS A 21 -5.28 4.36 -1.98
CA LYS A 21 -6.64 4.58 -2.50
C LYS A 21 -6.90 6.07 -2.71
N SER A 22 -6.50 6.91 -1.77
CA SER A 22 -6.68 8.35 -1.91
C SER A 22 -5.91 8.90 -3.10
N GLY A 23 -4.67 8.43 -3.27
CA GLY A 23 -3.85 8.89 -4.38
C GLY A 23 -4.43 8.50 -5.73
N LEU A 24 -4.96 7.28 -5.81
CA LEU A 24 -5.59 6.85 -7.05
C LEU A 24 -6.77 7.74 -7.39
N VAL A 25 -7.61 8.03 -6.39
CA VAL A 25 -8.76 8.90 -6.62
C VAL A 25 -8.32 10.29 -7.08
N LYS A 26 -7.30 10.85 -6.44
CA LYS A 26 -6.79 12.16 -6.82
C LYS A 26 -6.29 12.16 -8.26
N ASN A 27 -5.76 11.04 -8.71
CA ASN A 27 -5.21 10.94 -10.06
C ASN A 27 -6.24 10.47 -11.08
N GLY A 28 -7.50 10.33 -10.68
CA GLY A 28 -8.54 9.88 -11.58
C GLY A 28 -8.41 8.41 -11.93
N LYS A 29 -7.83 7.62 -11.03
CA LYS A 29 -7.58 6.22 -11.28
C LYS A 29 -8.35 5.34 -10.32
N GLU A 30 -8.39 4.05 -10.62
CA GLU A 30 -9.07 3.07 -9.79
C GLU A 30 -8.13 1.91 -9.52
N SER A 31 -8.54 1.04 -8.63
CA SER A 31 -7.71 -0.12 -8.30
C SER A 31 -7.42 -0.99 -9.52
N LYS A 32 -8.32 -1.02 -10.49
CA LYS A 32 -8.07 -1.83 -11.68
C LYS A 32 -6.88 -1.31 -12.48
N ASP A 33 -6.53 -0.03 -12.33
CA ASP A 33 -5.35 0.50 -13.01
C ASP A 33 -4.08 -0.13 -12.45
N LEU A 34 -4.12 -0.56 -11.20
CA LEU A 34 -3.00 -1.26 -10.63
C LEU A 34 -2.85 -2.65 -11.25
N THR A 35 -3.96 -3.28 -11.65
CA THR A 35 -3.88 -4.58 -12.29
C THR A 35 -3.17 -4.48 -13.63
N ILE A 36 -3.42 -3.40 -14.35
CA ILE A 36 -2.78 -3.19 -15.64
C ILE A 36 -1.29 -2.95 -15.43
N ARG A 37 -0.96 -2.09 -14.49
CA ARG A 37 0.43 -1.72 -14.27
C ARG A 37 1.26 -2.89 -13.72
N THR A 38 0.69 -3.69 -12.84
CA THR A 38 1.43 -4.77 -12.20
C THR A 38 1.31 -6.09 -12.94
N GLY A 39 0.34 -6.20 -13.83
CA GLY A 39 0.08 -7.47 -14.51
C GLY A 39 -0.60 -8.49 -13.61
N ARG A 40 -1.16 -8.03 -12.48
CA ARG A 40 -1.83 -8.93 -11.54
C ARG A 40 -3.34 -8.80 -11.68
N SER A 41 -4.06 -9.78 -11.16
CA SER A 41 -5.52 -9.75 -11.21
C SER A 41 -6.07 -8.80 -10.16
N THR A 42 -7.33 -8.42 -10.33
CA THR A 42 -8.01 -7.57 -9.35
C THR A 42 -8.00 -8.23 -7.98
N ARG A 43 -8.21 -9.55 -7.95
CA ARG A 43 -8.22 -10.28 -6.68
C ARG A 43 -6.88 -10.16 -5.98
N THR A 44 -5.78 -10.26 -6.72
CA THR A 44 -4.46 -10.13 -6.15
C THR A 44 -4.26 -8.73 -5.57
N VAL A 45 -4.72 -7.69 -6.28
CA VAL A 45 -4.60 -6.33 -5.78
C VAL A 45 -5.35 -6.17 -4.46
N TYR A 46 -6.58 -6.69 -4.39
CA TYR A 46 -7.34 -6.59 -3.15
C TYR A 46 -6.71 -7.40 -2.03
N ASN A 47 -6.10 -8.55 -2.34
CA ASN A 47 -5.40 -9.32 -1.33
C ASN A 47 -4.20 -8.55 -0.80
N LYS A 48 -3.51 -7.81 -1.65
CA LYS A 48 -2.37 -7.00 -1.20
C LYS A 48 -2.84 -5.82 -0.35
N TYR A 49 -4.04 -5.31 -0.59
CA TYR A 49 -4.60 -4.28 0.28
C TYR A 49 -4.80 -4.82 1.69
N LYS A 50 -5.15 -6.09 1.80
CA LYS A 50 -5.34 -6.70 3.12
C LYS A 50 -4.02 -6.99 3.80
N GLU A 51 -3.01 -7.34 3.01
CA GLU A 51 -1.70 -7.67 3.55
C GLU A 51 -0.60 -6.95 2.77
N PRO A 52 -0.51 -5.63 2.95
CA PRO A 52 0.48 -4.85 2.19
C PRO A 52 1.93 -5.30 2.38
N GLU A 53 2.20 -5.96 3.50
CA GLU A 53 3.57 -6.44 3.74
C GLU A 53 3.97 -7.54 2.77
N LYS A 54 3.02 -8.07 2.02
CA LYS A 54 3.32 -9.10 1.02
C LYS A 54 3.52 -8.54 -0.38
N LEU A 55 3.50 -7.22 -0.52
CA LEU A 55 3.76 -6.61 -1.81
C LEU A 55 5.18 -6.91 -2.25
N THR A 56 5.34 -7.22 -3.52
CA THR A 56 6.68 -7.33 -4.07
C THR A 56 7.19 -5.92 -4.36
N VAL A 57 8.49 -5.78 -4.56
CA VAL A 57 9.06 -4.48 -4.87
C VAL A 57 8.46 -3.92 -6.14
N THR A 58 8.24 -4.77 -7.14
CA THR A 58 7.65 -4.32 -8.39
C THR A 58 6.24 -3.77 -8.16
N GLU A 59 5.44 -4.49 -7.36
CA GLU A 59 4.09 -4.04 -7.06
C GLU A 59 4.12 -2.73 -6.29
N LEU A 60 5.02 -2.63 -5.32
CA LEU A 60 5.13 -1.41 -4.52
C LEU A 60 5.47 -0.21 -5.39
N ARG A 61 6.43 -0.38 -6.30
CA ARG A 61 6.80 0.71 -7.20
C ARG A 61 5.62 1.15 -8.06
N ALA A 62 4.84 0.19 -8.54
CA ALA A 62 3.68 0.52 -9.36
C ALA A 62 2.65 1.29 -8.53
N TYR A 63 2.41 0.85 -7.31
CA TYR A 63 1.45 1.52 -6.44
C TYR A 63 1.90 2.95 -6.15
N ILE A 64 3.18 3.13 -5.86
CA ILE A 64 3.73 4.46 -5.59
C ILE A 64 3.50 5.37 -6.78
N LYS A 65 3.78 4.86 -7.96
CA LYS A 65 3.66 5.68 -9.17
C LYS A 65 2.23 6.01 -9.50
N GLU A 66 1.35 5.01 -9.47
CA GLU A 66 -0.04 5.24 -9.87
C GLU A 66 -0.80 6.12 -8.86
N ALA A 67 -0.47 5.98 -7.59
CA ALA A 67 -1.14 6.76 -6.56
C ALA A 67 -0.38 8.05 -6.21
N SER A 68 0.78 8.26 -6.79
CA SER A 68 1.63 9.43 -6.51
C SER A 68 1.88 9.56 -5.01
N LEU A 69 2.30 8.48 -4.39
CA LEU A 69 2.54 8.49 -2.96
C LEU A 69 3.74 9.37 -2.61
N PRO A 70 3.62 10.19 -1.56
CA PRO A 70 4.75 10.98 -1.11
C PRO A 70 5.85 10.09 -0.57
N GLU A 71 7.08 10.48 -0.79
CA GLU A 71 8.22 9.70 -0.33
C GLU A 71 8.15 9.45 1.17
N GLN A 72 7.75 10.46 1.94
CA GLN A 72 7.68 10.33 3.38
C GLN A 72 6.72 9.21 3.80
N GLU A 73 5.58 9.09 3.13
CA GLU A 73 4.63 8.05 3.47
C GLU A 73 5.16 6.67 3.12
N VAL A 74 5.93 6.57 2.04
CA VAL A 74 6.53 5.30 1.67
C VAL A 74 7.59 4.90 2.70
N LEU A 75 8.40 5.85 3.12
CA LEU A 75 9.42 5.58 4.12
C LEU A 75 8.79 5.17 5.45
N ASP A 76 7.71 5.83 5.84
CA ASP A 76 7.02 5.47 7.07
C ASP A 76 6.49 4.03 7.01
N PHE A 77 6.00 3.64 5.86
CA PHE A 77 5.50 2.29 5.66
C PHE A 77 6.64 1.26 5.74
N LEU A 78 7.76 1.58 5.12
CA LEU A 78 8.87 0.63 5.03
C LEU A 78 9.72 0.54 6.29
N PHE A 79 9.86 1.63 7.01
CA PHE A 79 10.80 1.69 8.12
C PHE A 79 10.18 1.87 9.50
N GLU A 80 8.91 1.54 9.61
CA GLU A 80 8.24 1.62 10.89
C GLU A 80 8.34 2.99 11.52
N GLY A 81 8.34 3.99 10.69
CA GLY A 81 8.44 5.30 11.23
C GLY A 81 9.84 5.53 11.69
N LYS A 82 10.03 6.09 12.85
CA LYS A 82 11.23 6.40 13.24
C LYS A 82 11.86 5.54 14.00
N TYR A 83 12.31 4.93 13.99
CA TYR A 83 12.88 4.16 14.74
C TYR A 83 13.87 4.43 15.17
N VAL A 84 13.75 4.56 15.44
CA VAL A 84 14.46 4.83 15.96
C VAL A 84 14.83 4.67 16.25
#